data_531c4c8a2c88062eb97779bae1c9ee35
#
_entry.id   531c4c8a2c88062eb97779bae1c9ee35
#
_cell.length_a   1.000
_cell.length_b   1.000
_cell.length_c   1.000
_cell.angle_alpha   90.00
_cell.angle_beta   90.00
_cell.angle_gamma   90.00
#
_symmetry.space_group_name_H-M   'P 1'
#
loop_
_entity.id
_entity.type
_entity.pdbx_description
1 polymer ?
#
loop_
_entity_poly.entity_id
_entity_poly.type
_entity_poly.pdbx_seq_one_letter_code
_entity_poly.pdbx_strand_id
1 'polypeptide(L)'
;MAKIKLYLYVSTLITASFVFAEASWEPLFNGKDLSGWRATDPSKFKVEDGLLIGFQNDGKGADLRTVDEFDHFELKFRYKRTEKGNSGIWFRQFYQFDLLDMMPVTLSGAFYYPKCPTTFVWKNVDESLEKTNEWNEGQIYANGNRIIFWLNGQMLGDETLDPKVHRISKSGSIGVQVHGGDAFKGMQVTFQKIDIRSLNPGDPPSMPVVVVGE
;
A
#
# COMPACT_ATOMS: atom_id res chain seq x y z
N MET A 1 -47.50 -17.76 -62.53
CA MET A 1 -47.02 -16.74 -61.60
C MET A 1 -46.66 -17.42 -60.33
N ALA A 2 -45.34 -17.58 -60.04
CA ALA A 2 -44.83 -18.23 -58.84
C ALA A 2 -44.67 -17.17 -57.75
N LYS A 3 -45.29 -17.40 -56.58
CA LYS A 3 -45.18 -16.53 -55.42
C LYS A 3 -43.92 -16.94 -54.63
N ILE A 4 -42.91 -16.07 -54.61
CA ILE A 4 -41.68 -16.20 -53.73
C ILE A 4 -42.09 -15.79 -52.35
N LYS A 5 -41.99 -16.70 -51.35
CA LYS A 5 -42.11 -16.39 -49.91
C LYS A 5 -40.70 -16.02 -49.38
N LEU A 6 -40.55 -14.77 -48.98
CA LEU A 6 -39.35 -14.27 -48.32
C LEU A 6 -39.44 -14.59 -46.81
N TYR A 7 -38.54 -15.43 -46.31
CA TYR A 7 -38.41 -15.69 -44.88
C TYR A 7 -37.36 -14.74 -44.30
N LEU A 8 -37.79 -13.84 -43.42
CA LEU A 8 -36.90 -12.99 -42.65
C LEU A 8 -36.37 -13.79 -41.42
N TYR A 9 -35.10 -14.10 -41.38
CA TYR A 9 -34.45 -14.62 -40.19
C TYR A 9 -34.01 -13.44 -39.34
N VAL A 10 -34.66 -13.22 -38.18
CA VAL A 10 -34.22 -12.28 -37.15
C VAL A 10 -33.27 -13.05 -36.24
N SER A 11 -31.96 -12.83 -36.40
CA SER A 11 -30.95 -13.32 -35.45
C SER A 11 -30.84 -12.36 -34.25
N THR A 12 -31.36 -12.77 -33.14
CA THR A 12 -31.18 -12.07 -31.87
C THR A 12 -29.76 -12.33 -31.38
N LEU A 13 -28.86 -11.32 -31.46
CA LEU A 13 -27.57 -11.35 -30.79
C LEU A 13 -27.79 -11.15 -29.28
N ILE A 14 -27.64 -12.21 -28.51
CA ILE A 14 -27.59 -12.13 -27.05
C ILE A 14 -26.14 -11.71 -26.69
N THR A 15 -25.92 -10.43 -26.41
CA THR A 15 -24.68 -9.95 -25.81
C THR A 15 -24.72 -10.30 -24.33
N ALA A 16 -24.00 -11.35 -23.94
CA ALA A 16 -23.74 -11.63 -22.52
C ALA A 16 -22.80 -10.55 -21.97
N SER A 17 -23.32 -9.60 -21.22
CA SER A 17 -22.51 -8.66 -20.44
C SER A 17 -21.97 -9.41 -19.22
N PHE A 18 -20.71 -9.77 -19.24
CA PHE A 18 -20.02 -10.24 -18.04
C PHE A 18 -19.82 -9.02 -17.13
N VAL A 19 -20.64 -8.92 -16.11
CA VAL A 19 -20.39 -8.00 -14.97
C VAL A 19 -19.31 -8.67 -14.13
N PHE A 20 -18.07 -8.27 -14.31
CA PHE A 20 -17.03 -8.60 -13.34
C PHE A 20 -17.36 -7.84 -12.07
N ALA A 21 -17.64 -8.54 -10.99
CA ALA A 21 -17.76 -7.91 -9.68
C ALA A 21 -16.39 -7.29 -9.37
N GLU A 22 -16.36 -5.97 -9.21
CA GLU A 22 -15.14 -5.29 -8.74
C GLU A 22 -14.82 -5.81 -7.35
N ALA A 23 -13.57 -6.25 -7.12
CA ALA A 23 -13.15 -6.77 -5.82
C ALA A 23 -13.36 -5.69 -4.75
N SER A 24 -14.01 -6.07 -3.66
CA SER A 24 -14.33 -5.15 -2.56
C SER A 24 -13.07 -4.81 -1.74
N TRP A 25 -13.06 -3.64 -1.14
CA TRP A 25 -12.07 -3.25 -0.15
C TRP A 25 -12.40 -3.92 1.18
N GLU A 26 -11.39 -4.53 1.82
CA GLU A 26 -11.52 -5.21 3.10
C GLU A 26 -10.54 -4.59 4.10
N PRO A 27 -10.97 -4.35 5.37
CA PRO A 27 -10.09 -3.81 6.38
C PRO A 27 -9.08 -4.88 6.83
N LEU A 28 -7.77 -4.61 6.69
CA LEU A 28 -6.71 -5.39 7.32
C LEU A 28 -6.58 -5.05 8.80
N PHE A 29 -6.80 -3.79 9.17
CA PHE A 29 -6.86 -3.36 10.56
C PHE A 29 -8.33 -3.19 10.98
N ASN A 30 -8.75 -3.93 12.00
CA ASN A 30 -10.14 -3.99 12.44
C ASN A 30 -10.58 -2.83 13.37
N GLY A 31 -9.66 -1.93 13.75
CA GLY A 31 -9.91 -0.81 14.66
C GLY A 31 -10.10 -1.20 16.13
N LYS A 32 -9.91 -2.46 16.52
CA LYS A 32 -10.19 -2.96 17.88
C LYS A 32 -8.97 -3.55 18.57
N ASP A 33 -8.22 -4.39 17.85
CA ASP A 33 -7.08 -5.13 18.36
C ASP A 33 -6.12 -5.53 17.22
N LEU A 34 -5.07 -6.27 17.55
CA LEU A 34 -4.08 -6.77 16.59
C LEU A 34 -4.40 -8.19 16.08
N SER A 35 -5.66 -8.64 16.12
CA SER A 35 -6.06 -9.91 15.53
C SER A 35 -5.72 -9.93 14.04
N GLY A 36 -5.12 -11.03 13.57
CA GLY A 36 -4.61 -11.14 12.19
C GLY A 36 -3.21 -10.57 11.99
N TRP A 37 -2.58 -10.03 13.05
CA TRP A 37 -1.23 -9.48 13.01
C TRP A 37 -0.28 -10.17 14.00
N ARG A 38 1.02 -10.14 13.68
CA ARG A 38 2.12 -10.60 14.55
C ARG A 38 3.20 -9.54 14.64
N ALA A 39 3.59 -9.17 15.86
CA ALA A 39 4.67 -8.24 16.11
C ALA A 39 5.97 -9.00 16.46
N THR A 40 7.11 -8.49 15.99
CA THR A 40 8.44 -8.96 16.44
C THR A 40 8.71 -8.52 17.89
N ASP A 41 8.16 -7.38 18.30
CA ASP A 41 8.10 -6.91 19.68
C ASP A 41 6.72 -6.28 19.92
N PRO A 42 5.78 -6.99 20.60
CA PRO A 42 4.44 -6.47 20.85
C PRO A 42 4.40 -5.20 21.71
N SER A 43 5.42 -4.92 22.50
CA SER A 43 5.48 -3.73 23.36
C SER A 43 5.62 -2.42 22.57
N LYS A 44 5.89 -2.49 21.27
CA LYS A 44 6.03 -1.34 20.37
C LYS A 44 4.75 -0.95 19.65
N PHE A 45 3.68 -1.72 19.85
CA PHE A 45 2.40 -1.50 19.16
C PHE A 45 1.25 -1.54 20.17
N LYS A 46 0.28 -0.67 19.98
CA LYS A 46 -0.98 -0.69 20.72
C LYS A 46 -2.14 -0.27 19.83
N VAL A 47 -3.35 -0.64 20.25
CA VAL A 47 -4.59 -0.11 19.68
C VAL A 47 -5.27 0.74 20.74
N GLU A 48 -5.59 1.99 20.41
CA GLU A 48 -6.23 2.95 21.31
C GLU A 48 -7.17 3.85 20.48
N ASP A 49 -8.39 4.02 20.91
CA ASP A 49 -9.43 4.84 20.25
C ASP A 49 -9.62 4.51 18.74
N GLY A 50 -9.55 3.22 18.39
CA GLY A 50 -9.68 2.77 17.00
C GLY A 50 -8.43 2.98 16.13
N LEU A 51 -7.32 3.39 16.73
CA LEU A 51 -6.07 3.68 16.03
C LEU A 51 -5.02 2.63 16.34
N LEU A 52 -4.31 2.17 15.30
CA LEU A 52 -3.09 1.38 15.45
C LEU A 52 -1.92 2.35 15.65
N ILE A 53 -1.21 2.22 16.76
CA ILE A 53 -0.10 3.09 17.13
C ILE A 53 1.16 2.26 17.26
N GLY A 54 2.18 2.60 16.44
CA GLY A 54 3.54 2.12 16.56
C GLY A 54 4.44 3.19 17.18
N PHE A 55 5.29 2.85 18.13
CA PHE A 55 6.15 3.81 18.83
C PHE A 55 7.43 3.17 19.36
N GLN A 56 8.46 3.98 19.59
CA GLN A 56 9.65 3.53 20.29
C GLN A 56 10.28 4.65 21.14
N ASN A 57 10.79 4.26 22.33
CA ASN A 57 11.44 5.17 23.29
C ASN A 57 12.83 4.66 23.76
N ASP A 58 13.26 3.50 23.28
CA ASP A 58 14.46 2.80 23.75
C ASP A 58 15.51 2.57 22.65
N GLY A 59 15.28 3.08 21.44
CA GLY A 59 16.17 2.89 20.30
C GLY A 59 16.01 1.55 19.58
N LYS A 60 15.07 0.67 20.00
CA LYS A 60 14.82 -0.61 19.35
C LYS A 60 13.64 -0.52 18.41
N GLY A 61 13.80 -1.11 17.23
CA GLY A 61 12.75 -1.21 16.23
C GLY A 61 11.93 -2.50 16.37
N ALA A 62 10.79 -2.52 15.68
CA ALA A 62 9.94 -3.70 15.54
C ALA A 62 9.10 -3.63 14.27
N ASP A 63 8.71 -4.79 13.76
CA ASP A 63 7.73 -4.95 12.69
C ASP A 63 6.44 -5.57 13.25
N LEU A 64 5.31 -5.04 12.81
CA LEU A 64 3.99 -5.64 12.95
C LEU A 64 3.54 -6.11 11.57
N ARG A 65 3.32 -7.40 11.37
CA ARG A 65 3.03 -7.97 10.05
C ARG A 65 1.75 -8.79 10.07
N THR A 66 0.98 -8.77 8.97
CA THR A 66 -0.17 -9.65 8.81
C THR A 66 0.25 -11.12 8.88
N VAL A 67 -0.66 -11.97 9.39
CA VAL A 67 -0.50 -13.43 9.36
C VAL A 67 -0.63 -13.94 7.92
N ASP A 68 -1.58 -13.36 7.19
CA ASP A 68 -1.85 -13.69 5.79
C ASP A 68 -0.84 -13.00 4.86
N GLU A 69 -0.63 -13.63 3.70
CA GLU A 69 0.22 -13.12 2.64
C GLU A 69 -0.61 -12.73 1.42
N PHE A 70 -0.12 -11.72 0.68
CA PHE A 70 -0.81 -11.14 -0.47
C PHE A 70 0.14 -11.07 -1.66
N ASP A 71 -0.37 -11.38 -2.87
CA ASP A 71 0.39 -11.36 -4.11
C ASP A 71 0.00 -10.19 -5.05
N HIS A 72 -1.25 -10.16 -5.51
CA HIS A 72 -1.82 -9.11 -6.35
C HIS A 72 -2.83 -8.30 -5.53
N PHE A 73 -2.55 -7.05 -5.26
CA PHE A 73 -3.39 -6.23 -4.39
C PHE A 73 -3.26 -4.73 -4.65
N GLU A 74 -4.24 -4.01 -4.17
CA GLU A 74 -4.12 -2.62 -3.79
C GLU A 74 -4.26 -2.47 -2.29
N LEU A 75 -3.51 -1.55 -1.72
CA LEU A 75 -3.53 -1.19 -0.31
C LEU A 75 -3.78 0.30 -0.18
N LYS A 76 -4.72 0.70 0.65
CA LYS A 76 -4.96 2.08 1.07
C LYS A 76 -4.72 2.18 2.56
N PHE A 77 -4.02 3.23 2.98
CA PHE A 77 -3.78 3.45 4.40
C PHE A 77 -3.80 4.94 4.73
N ARG A 78 -4.42 5.26 5.85
CA ARG A 78 -4.45 6.60 6.40
C ARG A 78 -3.57 6.66 7.63
N TYR A 79 -2.55 7.52 7.60
CA TYR A 79 -1.52 7.55 8.63
C TYR A 79 -1.16 8.97 9.05
N LYS A 80 -0.54 9.05 10.22
CA LYS A 80 0.09 10.24 10.76
C LYS A 80 1.40 9.83 11.44
N ARG A 81 2.48 10.58 11.26
CA ARG A 81 3.75 10.36 11.96
C ARG A 81 4.27 11.63 12.61
N THR A 82 5.08 11.47 13.64
CA THR A 82 5.83 12.57 14.26
C THR A 82 7.00 13.02 13.36
N GLU A 83 7.50 14.24 13.56
CA GLU A 83 8.57 14.83 12.73
C GLU A 83 9.80 13.94 12.56
N LYS A 84 10.28 13.35 13.64
CA LYS A 84 11.48 12.48 13.61
C LYS A 84 11.11 11.00 13.35
N GLY A 85 9.92 10.73 12.82
CA GLY A 85 9.47 9.37 12.61
C GLY A 85 10.18 8.69 11.44
N ASN A 86 10.65 7.49 11.67
CA ASN A 86 11.05 6.56 10.61
C ASN A 86 10.22 5.29 10.75
N SER A 87 9.43 5.03 9.73
CA SER A 87 8.47 3.94 9.64
C SER A 87 8.33 3.49 8.19
N GLY A 88 7.34 2.68 7.90
CA GLY A 88 7.02 2.28 6.53
C GLY A 88 5.99 1.18 6.48
N ILE A 89 5.38 1.02 5.31
CA ILE A 89 4.52 -0.10 5.00
C ILE A 89 5.32 -1.13 4.22
N TRP A 90 5.63 -2.24 4.87
CA TRP A 90 6.21 -3.42 4.23
C TRP A 90 5.17 -4.16 3.40
N PHE A 91 5.60 -4.68 2.25
CA PHE A 91 4.81 -5.59 1.44
C PHE A 91 5.70 -6.56 0.68
N ARG A 92 5.15 -7.70 0.30
CA ARG A 92 5.88 -8.75 -0.43
C ARG A 92 7.27 -9.03 0.17
N GLN A 93 7.32 -9.28 1.48
CA GLN A 93 8.48 -9.59 2.31
C GLN A 93 9.45 -8.41 2.56
N PHE A 94 9.94 -7.73 1.53
CA PHE A 94 11.05 -6.78 1.66
C PHE A 94 10.90 -5.49 0.84
N TYR A 95 9.77 -5.25 0.20
CA TYR A 95 9.45 -3.96 -0.38
C TYR A 95 8.83 -3.06 0.66
N GLN A 96 9.12 -1.77 0.61
CA GLN A 96 8.56 -0.82 1.55
C GLN A 96 8.14 0.48 0.86
N PHE A 97 6.93 0.93 1.17
CA PHE A 97 6.56 2.32 1.05
C PHE A 97 7.14 3.03 2.28
N ASP A 98 8.19 3.80 2.07
CA ASP A 98 8.94 4.42 3.15
C ASP A 98 8.19 5.61 3.76
N LEU A 99 8.18 5.73 5.08
CA LEU A 99 7.62 6.84 5.84
C LEU A 99 8.76 7.49 6.62
N LEU A 100 9.55 8.29 5.90
CA LEU A 100 10.83 8.79 6.39
C LEU A 100 11.03 10.25 5.99
N ASP A 101 11.67 11.00 6.87
CA ASP A 101 12.18 12.32 6.57
C ASP A 101 13.71 12.32 6.77
N MET A 102 14.42 12.20 5.64
CA MET A 102 15.89 12.22 5.59
C MET A 102 16.37 13.11 4.44
N MET A 103 15.91 14.35 4.42
CA MET A 103 16.42 15.33 3.45
C MET A 103 17.95 15.50 3.54
N PRO A 104 18.67 15.59 2.44
CA PRO A 104 18.20 15.63 1.04
C PRO A 104 18.09 14.24 0.36
N VAL A 105 18.05 13.15 1.13
CA VAL A 105 18.15 11.80 0.58
C VAL A 105 16.80 11.30 0.06
N THR A 106 15.78 11.36 0.91
CA THR A 106 14.43 10.87 0.59
C THR A 106 13.40 11.39 1.59
N LEU A 107 12.13 11.32 1.19
CA LEU A 107 10.95 11.62 1.98
C LEU A 107 9.93 10.50 1.86
N SER A 108 8.86 10.57 2.67
CA SER A 108 7.78 9.60 2.64
C SER A 108 7.24 9.35 1.22
N GLY A 109 7.01 8.08 0.90
CA GLY A 109 6.61 7.63 -0.43
C GLY A 109 7.77 7.19 -1.33
N ALA A 110 9.00 7.18 -0.85
CA ALA A 110 10.09 6.51 -1.55
C ALA A 110 9.83 5.00 -1.60
N PHE A 111 10.20 4.35 -2.70
CA PHE A 111 10.17 2.90 -2.80
C PHE A 111 11.50 2.34 -2.31
N TYR A 112 11.55 2.02 -1.02
CA TYR A 112 12.70 1.37 -0.41
C TYR A 112 12.69 -0.13 -0.72
N TYR A 113 13.86 -0.62 -1.18
CA TYR A 113 14.07 -2.00 -1.50
C TYR A 113 15.53 -2.40 -1.18
N PRO A 114 15.81 -2.94 0.01
CA PRO A 114 17.18 -3.23 0.46
C PRO A 114 17.92 -4.28 -0.35
N LYS A 115 17.23 -5.00 -1.24
CA LYS A 115 17.83 -5.96 -2.19
C LYS A 115 18.00 -5.39 -3.59
N CYS A 116 17.66 -4.13 -3.79
CA CYS A 116 17.93 -3.39 -5.02
C CYS A 116 19.36 -2.87 -5.02
N PRO A 117 20.08 -2.88 -6.15
CA PRO A 117 21.43 -2.32 -6.23
C PRO A 117 21.57 -0.88 -5.72
N THR A 118 20.50 -0.09 -5.82
CA THR A 118 20.47 1.32 -5.42
C THR A 118 19.79 1.56 -4.07
N THR A 119 19.31 0.52 -3.39
CA THR A 119 18.50 0.59 -2.15
C THR A 119 17.10 1.17 -2.35
N PHE A 120 16.93 2.08 -3.31
CA PHE A 120 15.65 2.66 -3.70
C PHE A 120 15.39 2.42 -5.19
N VAL A 121 14.17 2.03 -5.53
CA VAL A 121 13.69 1.97 -6.92
C VAL A 121 13.42 3.39 -7.39
N TRP A 122 12.74 4.19 -6.57
CA TRP A 122 12.65 5.65 -6.71
C TRP A 122 12.70 6.34 -5.35
N LYS A 123 12.99 7.62 -5.37
CA LYS A 123 13.02 8.49 -4.18
C LYS A 123 11.94 9.55 -4.32
N ASN A 124 11.26 9.83 -3.22
CA ASN A 124 10.50 11.07 -3.11
C ASN A 124 11.37 12.12 -2.42
N VAL A 125 11.41 13.32 -2.98
CA VAL A 125 12.13 14.48 -2.45
C VAL A 125 11.26 15.76 -2.45
N ASP A 126 9.95 15.61 -2.60
CA ASP A 126 8.98 16.71 -2.57
C ASP A 126 8.39 16.86 -1.17
N GLU A 127 8.85 17.87 -0.45
CA GLU A 127 8.42 18.19 0.92
C GLU A 127 6.94 18.60 1.02
N SER A 128 6.34 19.01 -0.08
CA SER A 128 4.95 19.48 -0.08
C SER A 128 3.91 18.37 -0.02
N LEU A 129 4.32 17.13 -0.30
CA LEU A 129 3.38 16.01 -0.43
C LEU A 129 2.91 15.44 0.89
N GLU A 130 3.79 15.35 1.89
CA GLU A 130 3.44 14.84 3.22
C GLU A 130 3.19 15.97 4.22
N LYS A 131 2.11 15.86 4.98
CA LYS A 131 1.80 16.77 6.09
C LYS A 131 2.26 16.14 7.39
N THR A 132 3.37 16.65 7.95
CA THR A 132 3.92 16.16 9.22
C THR A 132 2.94 16.44 10.37
N ASN A 133 2.76 15.47 11.27
CA ASN A 133 1.78 15.50 12.37
C ASN A 133 0.30 15.65 11.97
N GLU A 134 -0.02 15.53 10.67
CA GLU A 134 -1.36 15.52 10.14
C GLU A 134 -1.68 14.18 9.46
N TRP A 135 -2.95 13.97 9.11
CA TRP A 135 -3.37 12.78 8.40
C TRP A 135 -2.97 12.84 6.92
N ASN A 136 -2.38 11.75 6.46
CA ASN A 136 -1.99 11.53 5.08
C ASN A 136 -2.61 10.24 4.55
N GLU A 137 -2.86 10.19 3.24
CA GLU A 137 -3.37 9.01 2.53
C GLU A 137 -2.27 8.42 1.65
N GLY A 138 -1.87 7.20 1.95
CA GLY A 138 -0.98 6.41 1.10
C GLY A 138 -1.75 5.34 0.33
N GLN A 139 -1.29 5.04 -0.89
CA GLN A 139 -1.82 3.93 -1.67
C GLN A 139 -0.69 3.19 -2.38
N ILE A 140 -0.78 1.87 -2.39
CA ILE A 140 0.12 0.96 -3.10
C ILE A 140 -0.72 0.12 -4.05
N TYR A 141 -0.30 0.03 -5.31
CA TYR A 141 -0.75 -0.99 -6.25
C TYR A 141 0.41 -1.95 -6.51
N ALA A 142 0.16 -3.24 -6.40
CA ALA A 142 1.13 -4.30 -6.63
C ALA A 142 0.49 -5.44 -7.43
N ASN A 143 0.69 -5.47 -8.74
CA ASN A 143 0.15 -6.51 -9.62
C ASN A 143 1.25 -7.05 -10.56
N GLY A 144 1.57 -8.34 -10.46
CA GLY A 144 2.74 -8.89 -11.11
C GLY A 144 4.01 -8.17 -10.63
N ASN A 145 4.81 -7.70 -11.56
CA ASN A 145 6.02 -6.92 -11.25
C ASN A 145 5.77 -5.40 -11.25
N ARG A 146 4.57 -4.94 -11.61
CA ARG A 146 4.23 -3.53 -11.62
C ARG A 146 3.84 -3.05 -10.24
N ILE A 147 4.51 -1.99 -9.79
CA ILE A 147 4.32 -1.35 -8.49
C ILE A 147 4.07 0.13 -8.72
N ILE A 148 3.01 0.66 -8.10
CA ILE A 148 2.69 2.09 -8.17
C ILE A 148 2.41 2.59 -6.76
N PHE A 149 2.92 3.79 -6.43
CA PHE A 149 2.62 4.47 -5.17
C PHE A 149 1.95 5.81 -5.42
N TRP A 150 1.04 6.15 -4.52
CA TRP A 150 0.46 7.49 -4.39
C TRP A 150 0.56 7.97 -2.94
N LEU A 151 0.74 9.26 -2.79
CA LEU A 151 0.68 9.97 -1.51
C LEU A 151 -0.22 11.19 -1.69
N ASN A 152 -1.26 11.31 -0.87
CA ASN A 152 -2.25 12.38 -0.90
C ASN A 152 -2.83 12.65 -2.30
N GLY A 153 -3.08 11.57 -3.07
CA GLY A 153 -3.60 11.63 -4.43
C GLY A 153 -2.56 11.86 -5.53
N GLN A 154 -1.32 12.24 -5.18
CA GLN A 154 -0.21 12.41 -6.12
C GLN A 154 0.48 11.07 -6.39
N MET A 155 0.62 10.70 -7.67
CA MET A 155 1.43 9.53 -8.05
C MET A 155 2.91 9.85 -7.88
N LEU A 156 3.62 8.97 -7.16
CA LEU A 156 5.05 9.12 -6.86
C LEU A 156 5.93 8.32 -7.81
N GLY A 157 5.47 7.17 -8.26
CA GLY A 157 6.17 6.31 -9.18
C GLY A 157 5.28 5.19 -9.69
N ASP A 158 5.59 4.71 -10.90
CA ASP A 158 4.97 3.57 -11.59
C ASP A 158 6.09 2.79 -12.27
N GLU A 159 6.47 1.67 -11.71
CA GLU A 159 7.61 0.89 -12.17
C GLU A 159 7.22 -0.57 -12.40
N THR A 160 7.72 -1.14 -13.48
CA THR A 160 7.69 -2.59 -13.71
C THR A 160 9.07 -3.16 -13.46
N LEU A 161 9.24 -3.81 -12.32
CA LEU A 161 10.52 -4.35 -11.88
C LEU A 161 11.05 -5.41 -12.86
N ASP A 162 12.25 -5.19 -13.41
CA ASP A 162 12.94 -6.15 -14.28
C ASP A 162 13.55 -7.28 -13.42
N PRO A 163 13.13 -8.55 -13.61
CA PRO A 163 13.68 -9.68 -12.85
C PRO A 163 15.16 -9.95 -13.12
N LYS A 164 15.75 -9.35 -14.17
CA LYS A 164 17.19 -9.43 -14.44
C LYS A 164 18.01 -8.52 -13.52
N VAL A 165 17.38 -7.45 -13.03
CA VAL A 165 18.02 -6.43 -12.18
C VAL A 165 17.58 -6.59 -10.73
N HIS A 166 16.30 -6.90 -10.53
CA HIS A 166 15.66 -6.93 -9.22
C HIS A 166 15.33 -8.35 -8.79
N ARG A 167 15.61 -8.68 -7.53
CA ARG A 167 15.05 -9.89 -6.93
C ARG A 167 13.55 -9.69 -6.72
N ILE A 168 12.73 -10.34 -7.52
CA ILE A 168 11.28 -10.22 -7.43
C ILE A 168 10.75 -11.04 -6.26
N SER A 169 9.96 -10.41 -5.39
CA SER A 169 9.05 -11.09 -4.47
C SER A 169 7.63 -11.01 -5.00
N LYS A 170 6.97 -12.16 -5.13
CA LYS A 170 5.62 -12.24 -5.71
C LYS A 170 4.54 -12.08 -4.66
N SER A 171 4.78 -12.59 -3.44
CA SER A 171 3.85 -12.52 -2.32
C SER A 171 4.57 -12.23 -1.02
N GLY A 172 3.82 -11.92 0.01
CA GLY A 172 4.28 -11.75 1.37
C GLY A 172 3.29 -10.95 2.22
N SER A 173 3.61 -10.88 3.50
CA SER A 173 2.79 -10.11 4.46
C SER A 173 2.81 -8.61 4.17
N ILE A 174 1.76 -7.94 4.59
CA ILE A 174 1.72 -6.48 4.76
C ILE A 174 2.22 -6.18 6.19
N GLY A 175 2.97 -5.10 6.36
CA GLY A 175 3.50 -4.77 7.67
C GLY A 175 3.66 -3.29 7.95
N VAL A 176 3.66 -2.94 9.23
CA VAL A 176 4.00 -1.62 9.74
C VAL A 176 5.35 -1.72 10.44
N GLN A 177 6.27 -0.83 10.13
CA GLN A 177 7.55 -0.74 10.79
C GLN A 177 7.55 0.34 11.89
N VAL A 178 8.22 0.03 13.00
CA VAL A 178 8.78 1.01 13.94
C VAL A 178 10.29 0.90 13.80
N HIS A 179 10.94 1.91 13.24
CA HIS A 179 12.38 1.85 13.01
C HIS A 179 13.19 2.00 14.30
N GLY A 180 14.27 1.23 14.43
CA GLY A 180 15.22 1.36 15.54
C GLY A 180 16.18 2.52 15.33
N GLY A 181 16.93 2.81 16.38
CA GLY A 181 17.96 3.85 16.40
C GLY A 181 17.64 4.95 17.40
N ASP A 182 18.70 5.44 18.06
CA ASP A 182 18.57 6.48 19.10
C ASP A 182 18.07 7.80 18.53
N ALA A 183 18.34 8.09 17.25
CA ALA A 183 17.87 9.29 16.57
C ALA A 183 16.33 9.36 16.48
N PHE A 184 15.67 8.20 16.53
CA PHE A 184 14.21 8.08 16.41
C PHE A 184 13.50 7.83 17.76
N LYS A 185 14.19 7.98 18.89
CA LYS A 185 13.54 7.90 20.20
C LYS A 185 12.44 8.94 20.33
N GLY A 186 11.28 8.52 20.82
CA GLY A 186 10.07 9.36 20.92
C GLY A 186 9.25 9.41 19.64
N MET A 187 9.64 8.66 18.58
CA MET A 187 8.83 8.59 17.38
C MET A 187 7.50 7.87 17.64
N GLN A 188 6.50 8.29 16.89
CA GLN A 188 5.22 7.62 16.79
C GLN A 188 4.72 7.64 15.36
N VAL A 189 4.18 6.52 14.90
CA VAL A 189 3.38 6.43 13.69
C VAL A 189 2.01 5.89 14.06
N THR A 190 0.96 6.48 13.50
CA THR A 190 -0.43 6.15 13.83
C THR A 190 -1.18 5.85 12.54
N PHE A 191 -1.92 4.75 12.51
CA PHE A 191 -2.77 4.38 11.40
C PHE A 191 -4.23 4.34 11.84
N GLN A 192 -5.07 5.05 11.09
CA GLN A 192 -6.52 5.02 11.29
C GLN A 192 -7.17 3.93 10.44
N LYS A 193 -6.62 3.67 9.27
CA LYS A 193 -7.14 2.75 8.27
C LYS A 193 -6.02 2.04 7.55
N ILE A 194 -6.18 0.75 7.34
CA ILE A 194 -5.36 -0.07 6.43
C ILE A 194 -6.33 -1.02 5.75
N ASP A 195 -6.67 -0.73 4.50
CA ASP A 195 -7.64 -1.49 3.72
C ASP A 195 -6.94 -2.13 2.52
N ILE A 196 -7.29 -3.36 2.19
CA ILE A 196 -6.76 -4.09 1.03
C ILE A 196 -7.88 -4.44 0.05
N ARG A 197 -7.53 -4.49 -1.22
CA ARG A 197 -8.34 -5.07 -2.30
C ARG A 197 -7.49 -6.10 -3.04
N SER A 198 -7.93 -7.36 -3.04
CA SER A 198 -7.31 -8.40 -3.86
C SER A 198 -7.57 -8.15 -5.34
N LEU A 199 -6.57 -8.43 -6.17
CA LEU A 199 -6.62 -8.22 -7.63
C LEU A 199 -6.42 -9.54 -8.36
N ASN A 200 -7.01 -9.66 -9.56
CA ASN A 200 -6.57 -10.66 -10.53
C ASN A 200 -5.30 -10.18 -11.25
N PRO A 201 -4.48 -11.09 -11.78
CA PRO A 201 -3.37 -10.71 -12.64
C PRO A 201 -3.81 -9.81 -13.80
N GLY A 202 -3.23 -8.62 -13.89
CA GLY A 202 -3.54 -7.64 -14.93
C GLY A 202 -4.71 -6.69 -14.66
N ASP A 203 -5.42 -6.82 -13.54
CA ASP A 203 -6.42 -5.82 -13.15
C ASP A 203 -5.77 -4.43 -13.05
N PRO A 204 -6.43 -3.37 -13.53
CA PRO A 204 -5.89 -2.02 -13.47
C PRO A 204 -5.93 -1.46 -12.05
N PRO A 205 -5.08 -0.44 -11.76
CA PRO A 205 -5.19 0.29 -10.49
C PRO A 205 -6.50 1.07 -10.41
N SER A 206 -7.03 1.20 -9.19
CA SER A 206 -8.12 2.14 -8.91
C SER A 206 -7.60 3.58 -8.94
N MET A 207 -8.52 4.53 -9.14
CA MET A 207 -8.15 5.94 -9.01
C MET A 207 -7.72 6.26 -7.57
N PRO A 208 -6.68 7.08 -7.37
CA PRO A 208 -6.24 7.48 -6.04
C PRO A 208 -7.34 8.27 -5.32
N VAL A 209 -7.37 8.15 -4.00
CA VAL A 209 -8.23 8.99 -3.16
C VAL A 209 -7.63 10.39 -3.14
N VAL A 210 -8.35 11.35 -3.72
CA VAL A 210 -8.01 12.77 -3.59
C VAL A 210 -8.65 13.27 -2.29
N VAL A 211 -7.83 13.63 -1.31
CA VAL A 211 -8.32 14.30 -0.10
C VAL A 211 -8.68 15.72 -0.50
N VAL A 212 -9.98 15.96 -0.75
CA VAL A 212 -10.50 17.33 -0.81
C VAL A 212 -10.51 17.81 0.65
N GLY A 213 -9.66 18.80 0.96
CA GLY A 213 -9.53 19.32 2.32
C GLY A 213 -10.89 19.74 2.89
N GLU A 214 -11.14 19.34 4.14
CA GLU A 214 -12.21 19.89 4.96
C GLU A 214 -11.84 21.29 5.45
#